data_881e4b798a311a6a6ac49b8fa07762a8
#
_entry.id   881e4b798a311a6a6ac49b8fa07762a8
#
_cell.length_a   1.000
_cell.length_b   1.000
_cell.length_c   1.000
_cell.angle_alpha   90.00
_cell.angle_beta   90.00
_cell.angle_gamma   90.00
#
_symmetry.space_group_name_H-M   'P 1'
#
loop_
_entity.id
_entity.type
_entity.pdbx_description
1 polymer ?
#
loop_
_entity_poly.entity_id
_entity_poly.type
_entity_poly.pdbx_seq_one_letter_code
_entity_poly.pdbx_strand_id
1 'polypeptide(L)'
;MIDFSKKLGAKPKEKKINPIEIYSSLDRKTDAGPLRPTQDRVLQDWDANRRKDRNLIVKLHTGEGKTLIGLLMLQSLLNENGEPCLYLCPNDYLVEQTCREAEKFGINVCQFSQLDKYVIPVDFLNGKKILITNIQKLFNGKTLFGINANCVKIGSVVLDDSHACIDSIKSSFSIRIKKDNDLYGQLLQLFYDDLKEQAYGTLISIEQGSSELLQIPYWAWIKKKEEVARLLASQPDDMSVKFAWPLLKDSLEDCQSFITGNGIEISPIYCPIEKFGSFTKAAHRILMSATTQDDSFFIKGFGFTANEVQQPLTDKVQKWSGEKMILFPSLIDEKLSRLSMIKLFSNEKIAVSRFSIVPSFYMSQDYHYEGCVVANKNSLNGIIENIRRGQRNKLNVLVNRYDGVNLPDNDCRILIVDSLPICDNLSDRYEMECREGSEVTILKQVQKIEQGLGRSVRGEKDYSVIIIIGSDLVNFMMNHRTASYFSPQTKKQIEIANELVESLRQEILDSARADALKCVRLQKF
;
A
#
# COMPACT_ATOMS: atom_id res chain seq x y z
N MET A 1 19.11 43.53 1.54
CA MET A 1 17.67 43.43 1.85
C MET A 1 17.46 43.88 3.28
N ILE A 2 16.66 44.93 3.53
CA ILE A 2 16.44 45.49 4.89
C ILE A 2 15.55 44.50 5.65
N ASP A 3 16.06 43.95 6.73
CA ASP A 3 15.27 43.05 7.61
C ASP A 3 14.34 43.94 8.48
N PHE A 4 13.09 44.05 8.01
CA PHE A 4 12.05 44.83 8.67
C PHE A 4 11.69 44.28 10.05
N SER A 5 11.84 42.98 10.30
CA SER A 5 11.50 42.37 11.59
C SER A 5 12.44 42.84 12.70
N LYS A 6 13.74 43.05 12.41
CA LYS A 6 14.72 43.63 13.32
C LYS A 6 14.47 45.10 13.61
N LYS A 7 13.94 45.85 12.64
CA LYS A 7 13.66 47.31 12.83
C LYS A 7 12.35 47.57 13.59
N LEU A 8 11.37 46.63 13.53
CA LEU A 8 10.10 46.79 14.22
C LEU A 8 10.09 46.23 15.65
N GLY A 9 11.23 45.72 16.14
CA GLY A 9 11.32 45.15 17.50
C GLY A 9 10.38 43.99 17.76
N ALA A 10 9.95 43.31 16.68
CA ALA A 10 9.06 42.16 16.80
C ALA A 10 9.78 41.05 17.57
N LYS A 11 9.31 40.72 18.77
CA LYS A 11 9.71 39.50 19.48
C LYS A 11 9.53 38.30 18.50
N PRO A 12 10.46 37.34 18.46
CA PRO A 12 10.28 36.15 17.67
C PRO A 12 8.92 35.56 18.07
N LYS A 13 8.00 35.38 17.09
CA LYS A 13 6.70 34.77 17.34
C LYS A 13 6.96 33.40 17.96
N GLU A 14 6.48 33.22 19.18
CA GLU A 14 6.52 31.91 19.85
C GLU A 14 5.87 30.88 18.95
N LYS A 15 6.59 29.78 18.64
CA LYS A 15 6.06 28.75 17.75
C LYS A 15 4.91 28.04 18.47
N LYS A 16 3.75 28.01 17.84
CA LYS A 16 2.60 27.25 18.35
C LYS A 16 2.91 25.77 18.34
N ILE A 17 2.51 25.07 19.39
CA ILE A 17 2.74 23.63 19.58
C ILE A 17 1.41 22.85 19.39
N ASN A 18 0.28 23.39 19.88
CA ASN A 18 -1.00 22.73 19.70
C ASN A 18 -1.37 22.62 18.21
N PRO A 19 -1.69 21.41 17.68
CA PRO A 19 -1.89 21.19 16.26
C PRO A 19 -3.09 21.94 15.68
N ILE A 20 -4.12 22.20 16.47
CA ILE A 20 -5.32 22.95 16.05
C ILE A 20 -4.98 24.44 15.92
N GLU A 21 -4.23 24.97 16.90
CA GLU A 21 -3.76 26.35 16.83
C GLU A 21 -2.77 26.55 15.67
N ILE A 22 -1.91 25.54 15.41
CA ILE A 22 -1.05 25.53 14.22
C ILE A 22 -1.92 25.64 12.98
N TYR A 23 -2.88 24.73 12.79
CA TYR A 23 -3.77 24.73 11.62
C TYR A 23 -4.49 26.06 11.42
N SER A 24 -4.99 26.66 12.51
CA SER A 24 -5.69 27.94 12.47
C SER A 24 -4.79 29.12 12.08
N SER A 25 -3.48 28.99 12.25
CA SER A 25 -2.48 30.03 11.94
C SER A 25 -1.75 29.85 10.61
N LEU A 26 -1.98 28.73 9.90
CA LEU A 26 -1.36 28.47 8.60
C LEU A 26 -1.96 29.37 7.50
N ASP A 27 -1.10 29.77 6.57
CA ASP A 27 -1.51 30.46 5.34
C ASP A 27 -2.03 29.43 4.32
N ARG A 28 -3.29 29.08 4.46
CA ARG A 28 -3.97 28.03 3.69
C ARG A 28 -4.54 28.57 2.39
N LYS A 29 -4.56 27.75 1.33
CA LYS A 29 -5.29 28.08 0.11
C LYS A 29 -6.81 28.17 0.39
N THR A 30 -7.52 28.95 -0.41
CA THR A 30 -8.96 29.28 -0.20
C THR A 30 -9.87 28.07 -0.18
N ASP A 31 -9.50 26.98 -0.85
CA ASP A 31 -10.24 25.70 -0.88
C ASP A 31 -9.91 24.76 0.30
N ALA A 32 -8.98 25.15 1.17
CA ALA A 32 -8.65 24.43 2.39
C ALA A 32 -9.62 24.86 3.52
N GLY A 33 -10.75 24.18 3.63
CA GLY A 33 -11.77 24.44 4.67
C GLY A 33 -11.27 24.27 6.11
N PRO A 34 -12.16 24.32 7.12
CA PRO A 34 -11.82 24.02 8.50
C PRO A 34 -11.43 22.54 8.66
N LEU A 35 -10.82 22.21 9.81
CA LEU A 35 -10.61 20.80 10.19
C LEU A 35 -11.94 20.06 10.19
N ARG A 36 -11.93 18.85 9.66
CA ARG A 36 -13.10 17.96 9.77
C ARG A 36 -13.29 17.54 11.23
N PRO A 37 -14.53 17.26 11.69
CA PRO A 37 -14.79 16.89 13.08
C PRO A 37 -13.93 15.71 13.58
N THR A 38 -13.69 14.70 12.74
CA THR A 38 -12.79 13.56 13.04
C THR A 38 -11.36 14.02 13.25
N GLN A 39 -10.83 14.88 12.35
CA GLN A 39 -9.47 15.40 12.46
C GLN A 39 -9.28 16.20 13.73
N ASP A 40 -10.26 17.06 14.06
CA ASP A 40 -10.24 17.88 15.27
C ASP A 40 -10.19 17.02 16.53
N ARG A 41 -11.12 16.05 16.69
CA ARG A 41 -11.15 15.15 17.84
C ARG A 41 -9.87 14.32 18.00
N VAL A 42 -9.38 13.75 16.92
CA VAL A 42 -8.15 12.91 16.93
C VAL A 42 -6.93 13.74 17.33
N LEU A 43 -6.80 14.95 16.80
CA LEU A 43 -5.68 15.84 17.13
C LEU A 43 -5.78 16.35 18.59
N GLN A 44 -7.00 16.62 19.10
CA GLN A 44 -7.20 16.98 20.51
C GLN A 44 -6.83 15.82 21.45
N ASP A 45 -7.29 14.60 21.15
CA ASP A 45 -6.98 13.42 21.98
C ASP A 45 -5.48 13.11 21.95
N TRP A 46 -4.85 13.20 20.77
CA TRP A 46 -3.40 13.05 20.67
C TRP A 46 -2.65 14.10 21.51
N ASP A 47 -2.99 15.36 21.37
CA ASP A 47 -2.30 16.47 22.05
C ASP A 47 -2.43 16.37 23.58
N ALA A 48 -3.62 16.03 24.06
CA ALA A 48 -3.92 15.94 25.49
C ALA A 48 -3.36 14.68 26.15
N ASN A 49 -3.42 13.52 25.47
CA ASN A 49 -3.25 12.22 26.12
C ASN A 49 -2.10 11.38 25.58
N ARG A 50 -1.71 11.55 24.31
CA ARG A 50 -0.83 10.62 23.61
C ARG A 50 0.43 11.29 22.98
N ARG A 51 0.63 12.59 23.20
CA ARG A 51 1.75 13.36 22.65
C ARG A 51 3.11 12.78 23.02
N LYS A 52 3.26 12.23 24.22
CA LYS A 52 4.51 11.68 24.75
C LYS A 52 4.76 10.22 24.35
N ASP A 53 3.81 9.59 23.70
CA ASP A 53 3.96 8.21 23.26
C ASP A 53 5.07 8.14 22.20
N ARG A 54 6.01 7.23 22.44
CA ARG A 54 7.08 6.97 21.47
C ARG A 54 6.53 6.24 20.25
N ASN A 55 5.67 5.26 20.48
CA ASN A 55 5.08 4.42 19.45
C ASN A 55 3.57 4.65 19.47
N LEU A 56 3.06 5.13 18.36
CA LEU A 56 1.64 5.43 18.23
C LEU A 56 1.10 4.85 16.93
N ILE A 57 -0.02 4.14 17.01
CA ILE A 57 -0.79 3.72 15.85
C ILE A 57 -2.03 4.59 15.77
N VAL A 58 -2.25 5.22 14.61
CA VAL A 58 -3.45 6.01 14.32
C VAL A 58 -4.30 5.22 13.33
N LYS A 59 -5.44 4.67 13.81
CA LYS A 59 -6.37 3.91 12.99
C LYS A 59 -7.58 4.75 12.63
N LEU A 60 -7.70 5.10 11.37
CA LEU A 60 -8.81 5.89 10.83
C LEU A 60 -9.26 5.30 9.50
N HIS A 61 -10.56 5.43 9.21
CA HIS A 61 -11.08 4.98 7.92
C HIS A 61 -10.42 5.73 6.75
N THR A 62 -10.48 5.11 5.59
CA THR A 62 -10.02 5.73 4.36
C THR A 62 -10.87 6.99 4.08
N GLY A 63 -10.22 8.11 3.74
CA GLY A 63 -10.92 9.37 3.46
C GLY A 63 -11.08 10.33 4.65
N GLU A 64 -10.74 9.93 5.89
CA GLU A 64 -10.84 10.81 7.07
C GLU A 64 -9.69 11.82 7.18
N GLY A 65 -8.82 11.89 6.18
CA GLY A 65 -7.76 12.90 6.08
C GLY A 65 -6.56 12.63 6.99
N LYS A 66 -6.14 11.36 7.08
CA LYS A 66 -4.95 10.90 7.80
C LYS A 66 -3.70 11.73 7.48
N THR A 67 -3.50 12.06 6.21
CA THR A 67 -2.34 12.82 5.74
C THR A 67 -2.19 14.15 6.48
N LEU A 68 -3.26 14.94 6.58
CA LEU A 68 -3.23 16.22 7.31
C LEU A 68 -2.97 16.01 8.80
N ILE A 69 -3.57 14.99 9.43
CA ILE A 69 -3.34 14.66 10.84
C ILE A 69 -1.85 14.38 11.07
N GLY A 70 -1.23 13.51 10.26
CA GLY A 70 0.20 13.19 10.36
C GLY A 70 1.11 14.39 10.13
N LEU A 71 0.79 15.24 9.16
CA LEU A 71 1.53 16.47 8.90
C LEU A 71 1.44 17.45 10.08
N LEU A 72 0.27 17.63 10.68
CA LEU A 72 0.07 18.50 11.84
C LEU A 72 0.76 17.98 13.10
N MET A 73 0.73 16.65 13.31
CA MET A 73 1.49 16.01 14.40
C MET A 73 2.98 16.27 14.24
N LEU A 74 3.54 16.05 13.05
CA LEU A 74 4.96 16.33 12.79
C LEU A 74 5.30 17.81 12.89
N GLN A 75 4.43 18.71 12.40
CA GLN A 75 4.66 20.15 12.52
C GLN A 75 4.64 20.61 13.99
N SER A 76 3.77 20.02 14.79
CA SER A 76 3.70 20.25 16.23
C SER A 76 5.00 19.81 16.94
N LEU A 77 5.45 18.58 16.68
CA LEU A 77 6.71 18.05 17.25
C LEU A 77 7.95 18.80 16.74
N LEU A 78 7.95 19.22 15.47
CA LEU A 78 9.01 20.07 14.90
C LEU A 78 9.11 21.44 15.58
N ASN A 79 7.95 22.04 15.87
CA ASN A 79 7.89 23.32 16.55
C ASN A 79 8.37 23.23 18.00
N GLU A 80 8.04 22.12 18.69
CA GLU A 80 8.39 21.86 20.09
C GLU A 80 9.87 21.55 20.27
N ASN A 81 10.40 20.60 19.49
CA ASN A 81 11.72 20.02 19.72
C ASN A 81 12.80 20.54 18.77
N GLY A 82 12.44 21.07 17.60
CA GLY A 82 13.39 21.49 16.56
C GLY A 82 14.19 20.33 15.96
N GLU A 83 13.78 19.08 16.19
CA GLU A 83 14.45 17.88 15.65
C GLU A 83 13.91 17.52 14.26
N PRO A 84 14.72 16.87 13.40
CA PRO A 84 14.30 16.44 12.06
C PRO A 84 13.03 15.58 12.09
N CYS A 85 12.03 15.95 11.29
CA CYS A 85 10.76 15.25 11.17
C CYS A 85 10.59 14.65 9.77
N LEU A 86 10.29 13.35 9.70
CA LEU A 86 10.23 12.58 8.47
C LEU A 86 8.81 12.03 8.22
N TYR A 87 8.26 12.29 7.03
CA TYR A 87 7.00 11.72 6.57
C TYR A 87 7.28 10.72 5.44
N LEU A 88 6.97 9.45 5.66
CA LEU A 88 7.23 8.35 4.74
C LEU A 88 5.95 7.88 4.05
N CYS A 89 5.97 7.89 2.72
CA CYS A 89 4.90 7.37 1.88
C CYS A 89 5.30 6.02 1.25
N PRO A 90 4.34 5.15 0.93
CA PRO A 90 4.62 3.85 0.30
C PRO A 90 5.32 3.97 -1.07
N ASN A 91 5.02 5.03 -1.84
CA ASN A 91 5.52 5.24 -3.19
C ASN A 91 5.59 6.72 -3.58
N ASP A 92 6.24 7.01 -4.72
CA ASP A 92 6.47 8.38 -5.19
C ASP A 92 5.18 9.12 -5.55
N TYR A 93 4.14 8.41 -6.03
CA TYR A 93 2.83 9.02 -6.31
C TYR A 93 2.22 9.66 -5.06
N LEU A 94 2.24 8.92 -3.94
CA LEU A 94 1.74 9.43 -2.66
C LEU A 94 2.65 10.51 -2.07
N VAL A 95 3.96 10.49 -2.33
CA VAL A 95 4.86 11.59 -1.98
C VAL A 95 4.41 12.89 -2.64
N GLU A 96 4.19 12.88 -3.96
CA GLU A 96 3.72 14.05 -4.69
C GLU A 96 2.35 14.53 -4.20
N GLN A 97 1.42 13.60 -3.94
CA GLN A 97 0.10 13.94 -3.40
C GLN A 97 0.21 14.59 -2.01
N THR A 98 1.00 14.00 -1.12
CA THR A 98 1.22 14.54 0.25
C THR A 98 1.85 15.92 0.21
N CYS A 99 2.78 16.17 -0.70
CA CYS A 99 3.39 17.49 -0.87
C CYS A 99 2.41 18.54 -1.38
N ARG A 100 1.54 18.18 -2.35
CA ARG A 100 0.46 19.06 -2.82
C ARG A 100 -0.54 19.38 -1.69
N GLU A 101 -0.87 18.40 -0.85
CA GLU A 101 -1.71 18.63 0.33
C GLU A 101 -1.01 19.53 1.35
N ALA A 102 0.25 19.30 1.66
CA ALA A 102 1.03 20.16 2.56
C ALA A 102 1.06 21.62 2.04
N GLU A 103 1.31 21.82 0.75
CA GLU A 103 1.26 23.14 0.11
C GLU A 103 -0.13 23.77 0.20
N LYS A 104 -1.20 22.99 -0.04
CA LYS A 104 -2.58 23.45 0.09
C LYS A 104 -2.88 23.97 1.50
N PHE A 105 -2.36 23.31 2.53
CA PHE A 105 -2.56 23.67 3.93
C PHE A 105 -1.51 24.68 4.45
N GLY A 106 -0.53 25.08 3.65
CA GLY A 106 0.52 26.03 4.05
C GLY A 106 1.55 25.42 5.02
N ILE A 107 1.73 24.10 5.05
CA ILE A 107 2.73 23.41 5.87
C ILE A 107 4.06 23.39 5.12
N ASN A 108 5.13 23.84 5.78
CA ASN A 108 6.47 23.89 5.19
C ASN A 108 7.12 22.52 5.13
N VAL A 109 7.27 21.99 3.92
CA VAL A 109 7.88 20.70 3.65
C VAL A 109 9.05 20.81 2.69
N CYS A 110 9.87 19.77 2.62
CA CYS A 110 10.90 19.60 1.60
C CYS A 110 10.90 18.18 1.05
N GLN A 111 11.53 18.02 -0.10
CA GLN A 111 11.78 16.75 -0.79
C GLN A 111 13.26 16.66 -1.18
N PHE A 112 13.69 15.46 -1.57
CA PHE A 112 14.97 15.32 -2.26
C PHE A 112 14.97 16.13 -3.56
N SER A 113 16.06 16.87 -3.81
CA SER A 113 16.21 17.62 -5.06
C SER A 113 16.22 16.66 -6.25
N GLN A 114 15.60 17.05 -7.36
CA GLN A 114 15.70 16.30 -8.62
C GLN A 114 17.12 16.36 -9.21
N LEU A 115 17.86 17.45 -8.95
CA LEU A 115 19.22 17.67 -9.42
C LEU A 115 20.25 16.92 -8.57
N ASP A 116 19.95 16.76 -7.25
CA ASP A 116 20.86 16.09 -6.32
C ASP A 116 20.07 15.11 -5.43
N LYS A 117 19.81 13.92 -6.00
CA LYS A 117 19.03 12.86 -5.35
C LYS A 117 19.79 12.13 -4.23
N TYR A 118 21.08 12.45 -4.06
CA TYR A 118 22.00 11.79 -3.13
C TYR A 118 22.35 12.65 -1.91
N VAL A 119 21.74 13.82 -1.78
CA VAL A 119 21.96 14.70 -0.62
C VAL A 119 20.67 14.87 0.16
N ILE A 120 20.75 14.66 1.47
CA ILE A 120 19.63 14.90 2.38
C ILE A 120 19.43 16.42 2.52
N PRO A 121 18.20 16.96 2.37
CA PRO A 121 17.94 18.38 2.45
C PRO A 121 18.42 19.01 3.78
N VAL A 122 19.17 20.08 3.70
CA VAL A 122 19.73 20.80 4.87
C VAL A 122 18.62 21.36 5.77
N ASP A 123 17.52 21.85 5.19
CA ASP A 123 16.36 22.34 5.95
C ASP A 123 15.72 21.25 6.83
N PHE A 124 15.73 19.99 6.38
CA PHE A 124 15.30 18.85 7.18
C PHE A 124 16.30 18.58 8.32
N LEU A 125 17.60 18.47 8.00
CA LEU A 125 18.63 18.17 9.00
C LEU A 125 18.67 19.21 10.13
N ASN A 126 18.37 20.48 9.80
CA ASN A 126 18.32 21.59 10.75
C ASN A 126 16.96 21.74 11.47
N GLY A 127 16.04 20.81 11.32
CA GLY A 127 14.71 20.86 11.94
C GLY A 127 13.89 22.10 11.53
N LYS A 128 13.99 22.54 10.26
CA LYS A 128 13.25 23.69 9.72
C LYS A 128 12.02 23.28 8.91
N LYS A 129 12.12 22.13 8.22
CA LYS A 129 11.05 21.60 7.37
C LYS A 129 10.87 20.10 7.58
N ILE A 130 9.65 19.63 7.38
CA ILE A 130 9.34 18.20 7.34
C ILE A 130 9.82 17.64 6.00
N LEU A 131 10.60 16.56 6.01
CA LEU A 131 10.97 15.84 4.79
C LEU A 131 9.87 14.84 4.44
N ILE A 132 9.32 14.94 3.23
CA ILE A 132 8.39 13.95 2.68
C ILE A 132 9.13 13.13 1.63
N THR A 133 9.13 11.81 1.78
CA THR A 133 9.78 10.91 0.82
C THR A 133 9.14 9.53 0.82
N ASN A 134 9.52 8.68 -0.15
CA ASN A 134 9.07 7.29 -0.17
C ASN A 134 9.84 6.44 0.84
N ILE A 135 9.20 5.34 1.27
CA ILE A 135 9.71 4.43 2.27
C ILE A 135 11.05 3.79 1.88
N GLN A 136 11.26 3.55 0.58
CA GLN A 136 12.49 2.92 0.06
C GLN A 136 13.72 3.83 0.20
N LYS A 137 13.56 5.15 0.35
CA LYS A 137 14.69 6.05 0.62
C LYS A 137 15.32 5.80 1.98
N LEU A 138 14.52 5.39 2.97
CA LEU A 138 15.02 5.03 4.30
C LEU A 138 15.40 3.54 4.38
N PHE A 139 14.52 2.65 3.92
CA PHE A 139 14.66 1.20 4.06
C PHE A 139 15.29 0.59 2.80
N ASN A 140 16.60 0.66 2.68
CA ASN A 140 17.41 -0.06 1.69
C ASN A 140 18.88 -0.13 2.16
N GLY A 141 19.65 -1.06 1.63
CA GLY A 141 21.04 -1.28 2.07
C GLY A 141 22.04 -0.19 1.65
N LYS A 142 21.65 0.76 0.79
CA LYS A 142 22.43 1.94 0.36
C LYS A 142 21.73 3.25 0.74
N THR A 143 20.97 3.24 1.81
CA THR A 143 20.23 4.43 2.27
C THR A 143 21.16 5.57 2.67
N LEU A 144 20.77 6.79 2.30
CA LEU A 144 21.48 8.02 2.71
C LEU A 144 21.33 8.32 4.21
N PHE A 145 20.31 7.74 4.86
CA PHE A 145 20.11 7.89 6.29
C PHE A 145 21.09 7.06 7.13
N GLY A 146 21.86 6.18 6.48
CA GLY A 146 22.83 5.29 7.14
C GLY A 146 22.19 4.08 7.79
N ILE A 147 23.00 3.06 8.02
CA ILE A 147 22.61 1.79 8.68
C ILE A 147 23.50 1.53 9.89
N ASN A 148 23.01 0.71 10.80
CA ASN A 148 23.69 0.32 12.05
C ASN A 148 24.03 1.54 12.95
N ALA A 149 25.31 1.69 13.32
CA ALA A 149 25.75 2.76 14.21
C ALA A 149 25.76 4.16 13.53
N ASN A 150 26.03 4.21 12.23
CA ASN A 150 26.15 5.43 11.46
C ASN A 150 24.80 5.80 10.83
N CYS A 151 23.91 6.39 11.61
CA CYS A 151 22.58 6.79 11.14
C CYS A 151 22.28 8.26 11.43
N VAL A 152 21.52 8.89 10.54
CA VAL A 152 21.01 10.25 10.72
C VAL A 152 20.01 10.24 11.89
N LYS A 153 20.18 11.16 12.85
CA LYS A 153 19.23 11.32 13.95
C LYS A 153 17.93 11.92 13.43
N ILE A 154 16.82 11.24 13.71
CA ILE A 154 15.46 11.69 13.41
C ILE A 154 14.70 11.79 14.74
N GLY A 155 14.03 12.94 14.96
CA GLY A 155 13.20 13.14 16.15
C GLY A 155 11.86 12.43 16.02
N SER A 156 11.18 12.61 14.90
CA SER A 156 9.84 12.04 14.70
C SER A 156 9.66 11.51 13.29
N VAL A 157 8.99 10.37 13.17
CA VAL A 157 8.69 9.73 11.88
C VAL A 157 7.23 9.31 11.80
N VAL A 158 6.60 9.63 10.69
CA VAL A 158 5.26 9.15 10.32
C VAL A 158 5.39 8.18 9.15
N LEU A 159 4.74 7.03 9.23
CA LEU A 159 4.50 6.12 8.10
C LEU A 159 3.04 6.27 7.66
N ASP A 160 2.84 6.81 6.47
CA ASP A 160 1.51 6.90 5.85
C ASP A 160 1.17 5.56 5.20
N ASP A 161 -0.08 5.12 5.33
CA ASP A 161 -0.53 3.79 4.90
C ASP A 161 0.49 2.70 5.31
N SER A 162 0.67 2.54 6.62
CA SER A 162 1.77 1.77 7.20
C SER A 162 1.85 0.32 6.71
N HIS A 163 0.73 -0.29 6.31
CA HIS A 163 0.73 -1.65 5.75
C HIS A 163 1.29 -1.69 4.33
N ALA A 164 0.96 -0.73 3.49
CA ALA A 164 1.60 -0.59 2.18
C ALA A 164 3.11 -0.29 2.30
N CYS A 165 3.49 0.46 3.34
CA CYS A 165 4.90 0.66 3.69
C CYS A 165 5.58 -0.66 4.08
N ILE A 166 4.93 -1.54 4.85
CA ILE A 166 5.47 -2.84 5.26
C ILE A 166 5.80 -3.72 4.04
N ASP A 167 4.92 -3.79 3.06
CA ASP A 167 5.17 -4.58 1.85
C ASP A 167 6.41 -4.06 1.08
N SER A 168 6.55 -2.74 1.00
CA SER A 168 7.74 -2.10 0.42
C SER A 168 9.02 -2.38 1.25
N ILE A 169 8.92 -2.37 2.58
CA ILE A 169 10.04 -2.70 3.48
C ILE A 169 10.45 -4.16 3.30
N LYS A 170 9.52 -5.12 3.34
CA LYS A 170 9.80 -6.53 3.11
C LYS A 170 10.48 -6.75 1.76
N SER A 171 10.00 -6.08 0.72
CA SER A 171 10.61 -6.14 -0.61
C SER A 171 12.05 -5.62 -0.61
N SER A 172 12.40 -4.63 0.22
CA SER A 172 13.77 -4.12 0.34
C SER A 172 14.75 -5.11 0.96
N PHE A 173 14.26 -6.09 1.72
CA PHE A 173 15.04 -7.19 2.28
C PHE A 173 15.02 -8.45 1.39
N SER A 174 14.41 -8.40 0.21
CA SER A 174 14.31 -9.56 -0.67
C SER A 174 15.24 -9.41 -1.87
N ILE A 175 16.07 -10.42 -2.12
CA ILE A 175 16.84 -10.58 -3.35
C ILE A 175 15.98 -11.40 -4.30
N ARG A 176 15.65 -10.83 -5.47
CA ARG A 176 14.82 -11.48 -6.50
C ARG A 176 15.61 -11.60 -7.79
N ILE A 177 15.99 -12.82 -8.10
CA ILE A 177 16.81 -13.18 -9.25
C ILE A 177 15.89 -13.79 -10.30
N LYS A 178 15.82 -13.19 -11.48
CA LYS A 178 15.03 -13.70 -12.60
C LYS A 178 15.75 -14.84 -13.30
N LYS A 179 15.00 -15.67 -14.05
CA LYS A 179 15.54 -16.81 -14.82
C LYS A 179 16.61 -16.42 -15.83
N ASP A 180 16.52 -15.22 -16.42
CA ASP A 180 17.47 -14.70 -17.42
C ASP A 180 18.78 -14.18 -16.80
N ASN A 181 18.91 -14.17 -15.48
CA ASN A 181 20.12 -13.78 -14.77
C ASN A 181 21.01 -15.01 -14.52
N ASP A 182 22.31 -14.90 -14.76
CA ASP A 182 23.28 -15.98 -14.57
C ASP A 182 23.30 -16.56 -13.14
N LEU A 183 23.02 -15.72 -12.12
CA LEU A 183 22.89 -16.17 -10.73
C LEU A 183 21.79 -17.21 -10.55
N TYR A 184 20.72 -17.16 -11.34
CA TYR A 184 19.65 -18.15 -11.26
C TYR A 184 20.17 -19.56 -11.55
N GLY A 185 20.90 -19.72 -12.66
CA GLY A 185 21.48 -21.01 -13.04
C GLY A 185 22.49 -21.52 -12.04
N GLN A 186 23.35 -20.62 -11.53
CA GLN A 186 24.36 -20.96 -10.52
C GLN A 186 23.75 -21.41 -9.19
N LEU A 187 22.72 -20.73 -8.72
CA LEU A 187 22.01 -21.10 -7.48
C LEU A 187 21.19 -22.38 -7.68
N LEU A 188 20.50 -22.54 -8.81
CA LEU A 188 19.78 -23.79 -9.12
C LEU A 188 20.75 -24.98 -9.12
N GLN A 189 21.90 -24.86 -9.79
CA GLN A 189 22.92 -25.91 -9.82
C GLN A 189 23.49 -26.20 -8.43
N LEU A 190 23.70 -25.17 -7.61
CA LEU A 190 24.20 -25.32 -6.25
C LEU A 190 23.27 -26.19 -5.38
N PHE A 191 21.96 -26.06 -5.53
CA PHE A 191 20.95 -26.77 -4.73
C PHE A 191 20.30 -27.93 -5.48
N TYR A 192 20.77 -28.27 -6.69
CA TYR A 192 20.10 -29.23 -7.57
C TYR A 192 19.83 -30.58 -6.91
N ASP A 193 20.84 -31.18 -6.29
CA ASP A 193 20.72 -32.51 -5.67
C ASP A 193 19.75 -32.49 -4.48
N ASP A 194 19.77 -31.44 -3.65
CA ASP A 194 18.87 -31.29 -2.50
C ASP A 194 17.42 -31.10 -2.96
N LEU A 195 17.19 -30.34 -4.02
CA LEU A 195 15.86 -30.12 -4.61
C LEU A 195 15.35 -31.39 -5.32
N LYS A 196 16.25 -32.14 -5.98
CA LYS A 196 15.94 -33.42 -6.61
C LYS A 196 15.49 -34.46 -5.58
N GLU A 197 16.18 -34.54 -4.44
CA GLU A 197 15.82 -35.43 -3.34
C GLU A 197 14.46 -35.03 -2.74
N GLN A 198 14.18 -33.74 -2.62
CA GLN A 198 12.94 -33.23 -2.05
C GLN A 198 11.70 -33.48 -2.95
N ALA A 199 11.77 -33.11 -4.23
CA ALA A 199 10.64 -33.17 -5.14
C ALA A 199 11.07 -33.18 -6.62
N TYR A 200 11.53 -34.34 -7.11
CA TYR A 200 12.09 -34.46 -8.46
C TYR A 200 11.13 -34.02 -9.56
N GLY A 201 9.85 -34.42 -9.50
CA GLY A 201 8.85 -34.05 -10.51
C GLY A 201 8.65 -32.55 -10.62
N THR A 202 8.51 -31.87 -9.49
CA THR A 202 8.38 -30.40 -9.44
C THR A 202 9.65 -29.70 -9.93
N LEU A 203 10.82 -30.24 -9.60
CA LEU A 203 12.10 -29.69 -10.10
C LEU A 203 12.16 -29.72 -11.64
N ILE A 204 11.77 -30.83 -12.28
CA ILE A 204 11.70 -30.93 -13.74
C ILE A 204 10.73 -29.91 -14.34
N SER A 205 9.56 -29.72 -13.72
CA SER A 205 8.60 -28.69 -14.15
C SER A 205 9.21 -27.27 -14.06
N ILE A 206 9.95 -26.99 -12.98
CA ILE A 206 10.65 -25.72 -12.77
C ILE A 206 11.71 -25.48 -13.86
N GLU A 207 12.52 -26.48 -14.19
CA GLU A 207 13.51 -26.39 -15.30
C GLU A 207 12.84 -26.08 -16.65
N GLN A 208 11.65 -26.62 -16.88
CA GLN A 208 10.83 -26.34 -18.07
C GLN A 208 10.16 -24.96 -18.04
N GLY A 209 10.31 -24.19 -16.96
CA GLY A 209 9.77 -22.84 -16.84
C GLY A 209 8.39 -22.77 -16.20
N SER A 210 7.96 -23.83 -15.52
CA SER A 210 6.71 -23.83 -14.77
C SER A 210 6.71 -22.81 -13.64
N SER A 211 5.52 -22.33 -13.27
CA SER A 211 5.34 -21.48 -12.10
C SER A 211 5.28 -22.26 -10.78
N GLU A 212 5.45 -23.56 -10.79
CA GLU A 212 5.54 -24.36 -9.58
C GLU A 212 6.64 -23.85 -8.66
N LEU A 213 6.46 -24.06 -7.36
CA LEU A 213 7.27 -23.43 -6.32
C LEU A 213 7.90 -24.51 -5.41
N LEU A 214 9.21 -24.40 -5.19
CA LEU A 214 9.92 -25.17 -4.18
C LEU A 214 10.64 -24.23 -3.21
N GLN A 215 10.58 -24.56 -1.93
CA GLN A 215 11.46 -23.97 -0.93
C GLN A 215 12.78 -24.75 -0.93
N ILE A 216 13.92 -24.06 -0.94
CA ILE A 216 15.20 -24.69 -0.70
C ILE A 216 15.23 -25.19 0.76
N PRO A 217 15.51 -26.50 1.01
CA PRO A 217 15.54 -27.04 2.35
C PRO A 217 16.47 -26.27 3.27
N TYR A 218 16.01 -25.94 4.49
CA TYR A 218 16.77 -25.08 5.39
C TYR A 218 18.15 -25.67 5.73
N TRP A 219 18.27 -26.99 5.85
CA TRP A 219 19.57 -27.65 6.12
C TRP A 219 20.54 -27.53 4.96
N ALA A 220 20.04 -27.62 3.71
CA ALA A 220 20.85 -27.40 2.52
C ALA A 220 21.29 -25.94 2.44
N TRP A 221 20.38 -25.00 2.73
CA TRP A 221 20.66 -23.58 2.82
C TRP A 221 21.77 -23.27 3.82
N ILE A 222 21.65 -23.74 5.06
CA ILE A 222 22.65 -23.53 6.12
C ILE A 222 24.00 -24.12 5.74
N LYS A 223 24.01 -25.33 5.17
CA LYS A 223 25.24 -26.01 4.73
C LYS A 223 25.98 -25.25 3.64
N LYS A 224 25.25 -24.64 2.70
CA LYS A 224 25.78 -23.96 1.51
C LYS A 224 25.74 -22.43 1.59
N LYS A 225 25.45 -21.85 2.74
CA LYS A 225 25.30 -20.39 2.92
C LYS A 225 26.56 -19.59 2.51
N GLU A 226 27.75 -20.14 2.68
CA GLU A 226 29.00 -19.48 2.29
C GLU A 226 29.19 -19.43 0.78
N GLU A 227 28.79 -20.48 0.07
CA GLU A 227 28.78 -20.53 -1.40
C GLU A 227 27.76 -19.53 -1.94
N VAL A 228 26.56 -19.47 -1.36
CA VAL A 228 25.55 -18.45 -1.69
C VAL A 228 26.12 -17.04 -1.48
N ALA A 229 26.77 -16.81 -0.33
CA ALA A 229 27.39 -15.51 -0.04
C ALA A 229 28.44 -15.11 -1.08
N ARG A 230 29.29 -16.06 -1.53
CA ARG A 230 30.28 -15.82 -2.57
C ARG A 230 29.63 -15.49 -3.92
N LEU A 231 28.59 -16.22 -4.31
CA LEU A 231 27.84 -15.96 -5.54
C LEU A 231 27.21 -14.57 -5.54
N LEU A 232 26.49 -14.19 -4.47
CA LEU A 232 25.87 -12.88 -4.36
C LEU A 232 26.89 -11.74 -4.29
N ALA A 233 27.99 -11.94 -3.57
CA ALA A 233 29.07 -10.94 -3.46
C ALA A 233 29.87 -10.76 -4.77
N SER A 234 29.87 -11.73 -5.66
CA SER A 234 30.55 -11.63 -6.97
C SER A 234 29.87 -10.66 -7.93
N GLN A 235 28.60 -10.30 -7.69
CA GLN A 235 27.81 -9.41 -8.56
C GLN A 235 27.23 -8.20 -7.76
N PRO A 236 28.08 -7.32 -7.21
CA PRO A 236 27.65 -6.26 -6.29
C PRO A 236 26.84 -5.15 -6.96
N ASP A 237 26.92 -5.02 -8.27
CA ASP A 237 26.20 -4.01 -9.07
C ASP A 237 24.92 -4.54 -9.73
N ASP A 238 24.67 -5.85 -9.67
CA ASP A 238 23.40 -6.42 -10.10
C ASP A 238 22.24 -5.80 -9.32
N MET A 239 21.25 -5.29 -10.03
CA MET A 239 20.12 -4.57 -9.43
C MET A 239 19.28 -5.46 -8.51
N SER A 240 19.25 -6.77 -8.71
CA SER A 240 18.58 -7.74 -7.85
C SER A 240 19.26 -7.90 -6.48
N VAL A 241 20.58 -7.70 -6.44
CA VAL A 241 21.42 -7.94 -5.26
C VAL A 241 21.79 -6.64 -4.54
N LYS A 242 22.10 -5.61 -5.31
CA LYS A 242 22.74 -4.33 -4.91
C LYS A 242 22.18 -3.66 -3.66
N PHE A 243 20.86 -3.65 -3.50
CA PHE A 243 20.18 -2.93 -2.43
C PHE A 243 19.81 -3.81 -1.23
N ALA A 244 19.57 -5.10 -1.45
CA ALA A 244 19.22 -6.03 -0.38
C ALA A 244 20.45 -6.69 0.25
N TRP A 245 21.48 -6.98 -0.53
CA TRP A 245 22.69 -7.66 -0.05
C TRP A 245 23.35 -7.02 1.17
N PRO A 246 23.55 -5.69 1.25
CA PRO A 246 24.10 -5.07 2.44
C PRO A 246 23.29 -5.29 3.71
N LEU A 247 22.00 -5.60 3.58
CA LEU A 247 21.10 -5.89 4.69
C LEU A 247 21.14 -7.35 5.14
N LEU A 248 21.45 -8.28 4.20
CA LEU A 248 21.34 -9.72 4.42
C LEU A 248 22.70 -10.43 4.62
N LYS A 249 23.79 -9.84 4.16
CA LYS A 249 25.10 -10.48 4.12
C LYS A 249 25.59 -11.06 5.47
N ASP A 250 25.19 -10.43 6.58
CA ASP A 250 25.60 -10.83 7.94
C ASP A 250 24.56 -11.72 8.64
N SER A 251 23.46 -12.06 7.98
CA SER A 251 22.32 -12.81 8.53
C SER A 251 21.71 -13.79 7.52
N LEU A 252 22.52 -14.36 6.62
CA LEU A 252 22.04 -15.34 5.64
C LEU A 252 21.47 -16.61 6.28
N GLU A 253 21.91 -16.98 7.47
CA GLU A 253 21.37 -18.08 8.25
C GLU A 253 19.89 -17.89 8.62
N ASP A 254 19.45 -16.64 8.80
CA ASP A 254 18.06 -16.29 9.10
C ASP A 254 17.21 -16.12 7.83
N CYS A 255 17.80 -16.38 6.66
CA CYS A 255 17.10 -16.27 5.38
C CYS A 255 16.54 -17.62 4.94
N GLN A 256 15.51 -17.53 4.14
CA GLN A 256 14.90 -18.63 3.39
C GLN A 256 14.99 -18.33 1.89
N SER A 257 14.93 -19.36 1.07
CA SER A 257 14.97 -19.20 -0.37
C SER A 257 13.94 -20.07 -1.05
N PHE A 258 13.32 -19.51 -2.09
CA PHE A 258 12.28 -20.13 -2.90
C PHE A 258 12.66 -20.06 -4.36
N ILE A 259 12.36 -21.14 -5.11
CA ILE A 259 12.66 -21.25 -6.53
C ILE A 259 11.41 -21.61 -7.32
N THR A 260 11.29 -20.98 -8.48
CA THR A 260 10.29 -21.28 -9.53
C THR A 260 10.98 -21.31 -10.88
N GLY A 261 10.30 -21.75 -11.93
CA GLY A 261 10.83 -21.68 -13.29
C GLY A 261 11.02 -20.26 -13.84
N ASN A 262 10.58 -19.22 -13.10
CA ASN A 262 10.73 -17.81 -13.49
C ASN A 262 11.78 -17.05 -12.68
N GLY A 263 12.23 -17.58 -11.55
CA GLY A 263 13.20 -16.91 -10.68
C GLY A 263 13.37 -17.53 -9.31
N ILE A 264 14.30 -16.94 -8.55
CA ILE A 264 14.60 -17.27 -7.15
C ILE A 264 14.35 -16.04 -6.29
N GLU A 265 13.75 -16.24 -5.11
CA GLU A 265 13.64 -15.24 -4.07
C GLU A 265 14.40 -15.68 -2.82
N ILE A 266 15.28 -14.81 -2.31
CA ILE A 266 15.96 -14.96 -1.02
C ILE A 266 15.45 -13.85 -0.12
N SER A 267 14.88 -14.20 1.03
CA SER A 267 14.33 -13.23 1.98
C SER A 267 14.54 -13.69 3.42
N PRO A 268 14.69 -12.77 4.39
CA PRO A 268 14.81 -13.15 5.78
C PRO A 268 13.46 -13.60 6.33
N ILE A 269 13.46 -14.54 7.28
CA ILE A 269 12.26 -14.96 8.01
C ILE A 269 11.69 -13.77 8.80
N TYR A 270 12.58 -12.98 9.40
CA TYR A 270 12.25 -11.73 10.09
C TYR A 270 13.12 -10.61 9.55
N CYS A 271 12.49 -9.51 9.10
CA CYS A 271 13.23 -8.36 8.59
C CYS A 271 14.05 -7.70 9.71
N PRO A 272 15.40 -7.57 9.59
CA PRO A 272 16.25 -6.97 10.60
C PRO A 272 16.14 -5.43 10.58
N ILE A 273 14.98 -4.91 11.04
CA ILE A 273 14.64 -3.47 11.04
C ILE A 273 15.56 -2.67 11.97
N GLU A 274 16.15 -3.32 12.99
CA GLU A 274 17.11 -2.69 13.92
C GLU A 274 18.33 -2.10 13.20
N LYS A 275 18.67 -2.56 12.01
CA LYS A 275 19.73 -1.96 11.16
C LYS A 275 19.44 -0.50 10.79
N PHE A 276 18.18 -0.07 10.81
CA PHE A 276 17.77 1.29 10.47
C PHE A 276 17.62 2.18 11.70
N GLY A 277 18.75 2.60 12.28
CA GLY A 277 18.79 3.41 13.49
C GLY A 277 18.02 4.73 13.38
N SER A 278 17.93 5.34 12.19
CA SER A 278 17.13 6.52 11.95
C SER A 278 15.64 6.32 12.24
N PHE A 279 15.11 5.10 12.03
CA PHE A 279 13.74 4.74 12.38
C PHE A 279 13.64 4.22 13.82
N THR A 280 14.49 3.26 14.18
CA THR A 280 14.35 2.54 15.45
C THR A 280 14.73 3.38 16.67
N LYS A 281 15.56 4.43 16.51
CA LYS A 281 15.96 5.35 17.58
C LYS A 281 15.16 6.66 17.61
N ALA A 282 14.20 6.84 16.67
CA ALA A 282 13.36 8.03 16.67
C ALA A 282 12.58 8.18 17.99
N ALA A 283 12.45 9.42 18.46
CA ALA A 283 11.72 9.72 19.69
C ALA A 283 10.22 9.43 19.55
N HIS A 284 9.67 9.70 18.37
CA HIS A 284 8.26 9.41 18.04
C HIS A 284 8.16 8.64 16.72
N ARG A 285 7.48 7.50 16.75
CA ARG A 285 7.15 6.67 15.59
C ARG A 285 5.64 6.55 15.48
N ILE A 286 5.07 7.19 14.47
CA ILE A 286 3.62 7.27 14.27
C ILE A 286 3.26 6.47 13.02
N LEU A 287 2.42 5.45 13.16
CA LEU A 287 1.95 4.59 12.08
C LEU A 287 0.52 4.95 11.73
N MET A 288 0.29 5.44 10.51
CA MET A 288 -1.05 5.72 10.00
C MET A 288 -1.60 4.47 9.31
N SER A 289 -2.71 3.94 9.81
CA SER A 289 -3.30 2.69 9.34
C SER A 289 -4.79 2.84 9.04
N ALA A 290 -5.34 1.95 8.23
CA ALA A 290 -6.77 1.71 8.14
C ALA A 290 -7.25 0.83 9.31
N THR A 291 -8.56 0.73 9.51
CA THR A 291 -9.15 0.12 10.71
C THR A 291 -9.10 -1.41 10.76
N THR A 292 -8.99 -2.07 9.61
CA THR A 292 -9.04 -3.53 9.50
C THR A 292 -7.77 -4.08 8.87
N GLN A 293 -6.76 -4.39 9.69
CA GLN A 293 -5.51 -4.94 9.16
C GLN A 293 -4.77 -5.78 10.21
N ASP A 294 -3.94 -6.73 9.75
CA ASP A 294 -3.05 -7.51 10.60
C ASP A 294 -1.87 -6.65 11.07
N ASP A 295 -1.84 -6.36 12.34
CA ASP A 295 -0.82 -5.54 12.99
C ASP A 295 0.38 -6.36 13.50
N SER A 296 0.47 -7.66 13.18
CA SER A 296 1.53 -8.55 13.68
C SER A 296 2.95 -8.05 13.36
N PHE A 297 3.12 -7.40 12.20
CA PHE A 297 4.40 -6.83 11.81
C PHE A 297 4.81 -5.62 12.66
N PHE A 298 3.85 -4.88 13.21
CA PHE A 298 4.17 -3.78 14.13
C PHE A 298 4.87 -4.30 15.40
N ILE A 299 4.48 -5.50 15.86
CA ILE A 299 5.13 -6.16 16.99
C ILE A 299 6.45 -6.80 16.53
N LYS A 300 6.39 -7.72 15.58
CA LYS A 300 7.53 -8.56 15.17
C LYS A 300 8.60 -7.80 14.39
N GLY A 301 8.19 -6.86 13.53
CA GLY A 301 9.10 -6.09 12.68
C GLY A 301 9.53 -4.77 13.33
N PHE A 302 8.58 -3.95 13.78
CA PHE A 302 8.90 -2.62 14.31
C PHE A 302 9.21 -2.59 15.81
N GLY A 303 9.01 -3.71 16.52
CA GLY A 303 9.27 -3.83 17.95
C GLY A 303 8.30 -2.99 18.82
N PHE A 304 7.05 -2.83 18.37
CA PHE A 304 6.00 -2.27 19.20
C PHE A 304 5.55 -3.31 20.22
N THR A 305 5.13 -2.89 21.39
CA THR A 305 4.54 -3.79 22.38
C THR A 305 3.11 -4.16 21.99
N ALA A 306 2.62 -5.30 22.46
CA ALA A 306 1.22 -5.70 22.26
C ALA A 306 0.24 -4.65 22.79
N ASN A 307 0.56 -4.00 23.91
CA ASN A 307 -0.26 -2.94 24.50
C ASN A 307 -0.36 -1.70 23.59
N GLU A 308 0.76 -1.25 23.00
CA GLU A 308 0.77 -0.12 22.05
C GLU A 308 -0.08 -0.42 20.81
N VAL A 309 -0.06 -1.69 20.34
CA VAL A 309 -0.85 -2.13 19.18
C VAL A 309 -2.34 -2.23 19.50
N GLN A 310 -2.69 -2.67 20.72
CA GLN A 310 -4.07 -2.83 21.17
C GLN A 310 -4.76 -1.50 21.55
N GLN A 311 -3.97 -0.43 21.72
CA GLN A 311 -4.49 0.90 22.10
C GLN A 311 -4.22 1.95 21.01
N PRO A 312 -4.71 1.76 19.77
CA PRO A 312 -4.53 2.75 18.72
C PRO A 312 -5.30 4.04 19.03
N LEU A 313 -4.81 5.14 18.54
CA LEU A 313 -5.58 6.40 18.49
C LEU A 313 -6.63 6.28 17.38
N THR A 314 -7.91 6.42 17.74
CA THR A 314 -9.06 6.25 16.84
C THR A 314 -10.07 7.37 17.05
N ASP A 315 -10.92 7.63 16.05
CA ASP A 315 -12.12 8.42 16.30
C ASP A 315 -13.18 7.55 17.02
N LYS A 316 -13.64 8.01 18.17
CA LYS A 316 -14.68 7.31 18.96
C LYS A 316 -16.07 7.37 18.30
N VAL A 317 -16.26 8.29 17.36
CA VAL A 317 -17.51 8.44 16.60
C VAL A 317 -17.35 7.67 15.29
N GLN A 318 -17.87 6.43 15.27
CA GLN A 318 -17.87 5.64 14.04
C GLN A 318 -18.83 6.26 13.01
N LYS A 319 -18.26 6.74 11.92
CA LYS A 319 -19.01 7.11 10.72
C LYS A 319 -18.48 6.33 9.54
N TRP A 320 -19.37 5.88 8.68
CA TRP A 320 -18.99 5.22 7.44
C TRP A 320 -18.52 6.28 6.43
N SER A 321 -17.39 6.01 5.77
CA SER A 321 -16.83 6.92 4.79
C SER A 321 -17.43 6.65 3.41
N GLY A 322 -18.41 7.45 3.01
CA GLY A 322 -19.00 7.43 1.67
C GLY A 322 -19.79 6.17 1.33
N GLU A 323 -20.34 6.15 0.13
CA GLU A 323 -21.23 5.09 -0.33
C GLU A 323 -20.54 4.18 -1.36
N LYS A 324 -20.53 2.89 -1.08
CA LYS A 324 -20.01 1.86 -2.00
C LYS A 324 -21.13 0.88 -2.31
N MET A 325 -21.53 0.80 -3.55
CA MET A 325 -22.47 -0.20 -4.01
C MET A 325 -21.71 -1.37 -4.63
N ILE A 326 -21.71 -2.51 -3.96
CA ILE A 326 -21.08 -3.73 -4.49
C ILE A 326 -22.08 -4.48 -5.36
N LEU A 327 -21.61 -4.96 -6.51
CA LEU A 327 -22.40 -5.78 -7.43
C LEU A 327 -21.63 -7.05 -7.81
N PHE A 328 -22.38 -8.17 -7.86
CA PHE A 328 -21.89 -9.49 -8.30
C PHE A 328 -22.61 -9.91 -9.59
N PRO A 329 -22.18 -9.48 -10.78
CA PRO A 329 -22.91 -9.71 -12.03
C PRO A 329 -23.18 -11.20 -12.31
N SER A 330 -22.19 -12.06 -12.08
CA SER A 330 -22.32 -13.50 -12.30
C SER A 330 -23.35 -14.19 -11.40
N LEU A 331 -23.70 -13.57 -10.26
CA LEU A 331 -24.79 -14.07 -9.40
C LEU A 331 -26.16 -13.61 -9.90
N ILE A 332 -26.24 -12.58 -10.73
CA ILE A 332 -27.50 -12.10 -11.35
C ILE A 332 -27.85 -12.97 -12.55
N ASP A 333 -26.90 -13.14 -13.49
CA ASP A 333 -27.04 -13.97 -14.69
C ASP A 333 -25.67 -14.58 -15.04
N GLU A 334 -25.62 -15.88 -15.26
CA GLU A 334 -24.41 -16.63 -15.64
C GLU A 334 -23.75 -16.11 -16.93
N LYS A 335 -24.54 -15.47 -17.82
CA LYS A 335 -24.04 -14.83 -19.04
C LYS A 335 -23.20 -13.59 -18.76
N LEU A 336 -23.33 -13.00 -17.57
CA LEU A 336 -22.52 -11.89 -17.11
C LEU A 336 -21.16 -12.40 -16.58
N SER A 337 -20.49 -13.21 -17.40
CA SER A 337 -19.18 -13.77 -17.12
C SER A 337 -18.10 -12.67 -17.04
N ARG A 338 -16.92 -13.01 -16.50
CA ARG A 338 -15.78 -12.11 -16.41
C ARG A 338 -15.47 -11.43 -17.76
N LEU A 339 -15.36 -12.20 -18.84
CA LEU A 339 -15.07 -11.66 -20.18
C LEU A 339 -16.19 -10.79 -20.73
N SER A 340 -17.47 -11.16 -20.50
CA SER A 340 -18.62 -10.35 -20.90
C SER A 340 -18.59 -8.99 -20.19
N MET A 341 -18.23 -8.96 -18.91
CA MET A 341 -18.15 -7.73 -18.15
C MET A 341 -16.97 -6.84 -18.59
N ILE A 342 -15.81 -7.43 -18.88
CA ILE A 342 -14.67 -6.70 -19.47
C ILE A 342 -15.12 -6.03 -20.78
N LYS A 343 -15.73 -6.78 -21.70
CA LYS A 343 -16.23 -6.26 -22.98
C LYS A 343 -17.29 -5.17 -22.80
N LEU A 344 -18.21 -5.33 -21.84
CA LEU A 344 -19.24 -4.33 -21.53
C LEU A 344 -18.60 -3.01 -21.07
N PHE A 345 -17.68 -3.08 -20.12
CA PHE A 345 -17.07 -1.87 -19.53
C PHE A 345 -15.94 -1.29 -20.37
N SER A 346 -15.40 -1.99 -21.37
CA SER A 346 -14.47 -1.44 -22.36
C SER A 346 -15.16 -0.50 -23.36
N ASN A 347 -16.50 -0.51 -23.44
CA ASN A 347 -17.24 0.30 -24.38
C ASN A 347 -17.02 1.80 -24.15
N GLU A 348 -16.43 2.49 -25.14
CA GLU A 348 -16.10 3.92 -25.07
C GLU A 348 -17.32 4.86 -25.01
N LYS A 349 -18.53 4.35 -25.28
CA LYS A 349 -19.78 5.12 -25.14
C LYS A 349 -20.15 5.40 -23.67
N ILE A 350 -19.55 4.67 -22.73
CA ILE A 350 -19.76 4.92 -21.31
C ILE A 350 -18.89 6.11 -20.90
N ALA A 351 -19.49 7.25 -20.67
CA ALA A 351 -18.81 8.52 -20.35
C ALA A 351 -18.59 8.72 -18.84
N VAL A 352 -18.26 7.63 -18.11
CA VAL A 352 -18.00 7.64 -16.68
C VAL A 352 -16.60 7.09 -16.41
N SER A 353 -15.89 7.69 -15.47
CA SER A 353 -14.54 7.25 -15.09
C SER A 353 -14.55 5.83 -14.52
N ARG A 354 -13.73 4.97 -15.09
CA ARG A 354 -13.69 3.54 -14.79
C ARG A 354 -12.28 3.05 -14.59
N PHE A 355 -12.09 2.27 -13.54
CA PHE A 355 -10.86 1.54 -13.30
C PHE A 355 -11.15 0.06 -13.04
N SER A 356 -10.20 -0.79 -13.41
CA SER A 356 -10.17 -2.19 -13.01
C SER A 356 -8.88 -2.46 -12.23
N ILE A 357 -8.98 -3.20 -11.14
CA ILE A 357 -7.82 -3.76 -10.43
C ILE A 357 -7.75 -5.24 -10.77
N VAL A 358 -6.63 -5.66 -11.33
CA VAL A 358 -6.36 -7.06 -11.70
C VAL A 358 -5.14 -7.58 -10.93
N PRO A 359 -5.08 -8.88 -10.57
CA PRO A 359 -4.01 -9.41 -9.73
C PRO A 359 -2.65 -9.52 -10.44
N SER A 360 -2.62 -9.61 -11.77
CA SER A 360 -1.37 -9.83 -12.51
C SER A 360 -1.39 -9.23 -13.91
N PHE A 361 -0.20 -9.06 -14.51
CA PHE A 361 -0.07 -8.67 -15.91
C PHE A 361 -0.68 -9.69 -16.88
N TYR A 362 -0.67 -10.98 -16.52
CA TYR A 362 -1.31 -12.02 -17.31
C TYR A 362 -2.82 -11.75 -17.41
N MET A 363 -3.49 -11.48 -16.30
CA MET A 363 -4.92 -11.17 -16.28
C MET A 363 -5.26 -9.86 -16.99
N SER A 364 -4.33 -8.91 -17.07
CA SER A 364 -4.54 -7.65 -17.78
C SER A 364 -4.54 -7.81 -19.32
N GLN A 365 -4.10 -8.94 -19.85
CA GLN A 365 -4.09 -9.17 -21.30
C GLN A 365 -5.51 -9.18 -21.89
N ASP A 366 -6.49 -9.75 -21.18
CA ASP A 366 -7.89 -9.75 -21.62
C ASP A 366 -8.44 -8.34 -21.81
N TYR A 367 -8.04 -7.43 -20.93
CA TYR A 367 -8.38 -6.00 -21.03
C TYR A 367 -7.66 -5.31 -22.19
N HIS A 368 -6.40 -5.69 -22.42
CA HIS A 368 -5.62 -5.13 -23.52
C HIS A 368 -6.26 -5.51 -24.89
N TYR A 369 -6.72 -6.74 -25.03
CA TYR A 369 -7.45 -7.19 -26.25
C TYR A 369 -8.73 -6.40 -26.49
N GLU A 370 -9.41 -5.93 -25.46
CA GLU A 370 -10.61 -5.09 -25.54
C GLU A 370 -10.27 -3.57 -25.62
N GLY A 371 -9.01 -3.19 -25.84
CA GLY A 371 -8.58 -1.81 -26.07
C GLY A 371 -8.49 -0.95 -24.80
N CYS A 372 -8.48 -1.55 -23.61
CA CYS A 372 -8.32 -0.86 -22.34
C CYS A 372 -6.89 -0.36 -22.13
N VAL A 373 -6.72 0.66 -21.28
CA VAL A 373 -5.42 1.25 -20.97
C VAL A 373 -4.82 0.60 -19.72
N VAL A 374 -3.77 -0.19 -19.89
CA VAL A 374 -3.05 -0.77 -18.75
C VAL A 374 -2.06 0.26 -18.19
N ALA A 375 -2.32 0.73 -16.96
CA ALA A 375 -1.51 1.75 -16.31
C ALA A 375 -0.21 1.16 -15.74
N ASN A 376 0.90 1.83 -15.99
CA ASN A 376 2.19 1.59 -15.34
C ASN A 376 2.54 2.70 -14.33
N LYS A 377 3.70 2.60 -13.66
CA LYS A 377 4.14 3.61 -12.68
C LYS A 377 4.18 5.04 -13.27
N ASN A 378 4.62 5.16 -14.52
CA ASN A 378 4.88 6.45 -15.14
C ASN A 378 3.62 7.05 -15.80
N SER A 379 2.68 6.20 -16.24
CA SER A 379 1.48 6.65 -16.96
C SER A 379 0.31 7.02 -16.05
N LEU A 380 0.29 6.55 -14.80
CA LEU A 380 -0.85 6.70 -13.90
C LEU A 380 -1.23 8.17 -13.64
N ASN A 381 -0.25 9.02 -13.34
CA ASN A 381 -0.49 10.45 -13.11
C ASN A 381 -1.13 11.11 -14.33
N GLY A 382 -0.61 10.83 -15.53
CA GLY A 382 -1.17 11.35 -16.78
C GLY A 382 -2.59 10.86 -17.05
N ILE A 383 -2.89 9.59 -16.72
CA ILE A 383 -4.25 9.04 -16.86
C ILE A 383 -5.21 9.78 -15.92
N ILE A 384 -4.87 9.98 -14.67
CA ILE A 384 -5.72 10.69 -13.70
C ILE A 384 -5.93 12.16 -14.13
N GLU A 385 -4.88 12.83 -14.58
CA GLU A 385 -5.01 14.20 -15.10
C GLU A 385 -5.93 14.28 -16.31
N ASN A 386 -5.85 13.34 -17.23
CA ASN A 386 -6.72 13.26 -18.40
C ASN A 386 -8.20 13.06 -18.00
N ILE A 387 -8.46 12.19 -17.00
CA ILE A 387 -9.80 11.98 -16.45
C ILE A 387 -10.34 13.28 -15.83
N ARG A 388 -9.53 14.02 -15.10
CA ARG A 388 -9.90 15.33 -14.51
C ARG A 388 -10.18 16.39 -15.56
N ARG A 389 -9.51 16.29 -16.72
CA ARG A 389 -9.79 17.14 -17.91
C ARG A 389 -11.01 16.68 -18.72
N GLY A 390 -11.72 15.64 -18.27
CA GLY A 390 -12.95 15.16 -18.89
C GLY A 390 -12.81 13.96 -19.82
N GLN A 391 -11.62 13.40 -20.01
CA GLN A 391 -11.39 12.19 -20.81
C GLN A 391 -11.75 10.93 -20.00
N ARG A 392 -13.02 10.53 -19.99
CA ARG A 392 -13.58 9.45 -19.16
C ARG A 392 -14.09 8.25 -19.95
N ASN A 393 -13.80 8.18 -21.23
CA ASN A 393 -14.36 7.18 -22.14
C ASN A 393 -13.60 5.84 -22.15
N LYS A 394 -12.44 5.73 -21.50
CA LYS A 394 -11.65 4.50 -21.48
C LYS A 394 -11.69 3.82 -20.10
N LEU A 395 -11.68 2.49 -20.11
CA LEU A 395 -11.42 1.68 -18.92
C LEU A 395 -9.91 1.60 -18.68
N ASN A 396 -9.49 2.00 -17.48
CA ASN A 396 -8.09 2.00 -17.08
C ASN A 396 -7.81 0.81 -16.13
N VAL A 397 -6.73 0.08 -16.35
CA VAL A 397 -6.40 -1.14 -15.63
C VAL A 397 -5.19 -0.94 -14.73
N LEU A 398 -5.34 -1.25 -13.46
CA LEU A 398 -4.30 -1.21 -12.45
C LEU A 398 -3.87 -2.65 -12.12
N VAL A 399 -2.62 -2.98 -12.37
CA VAL A 399 -2.09 -4.34 -12.10
C VAL A 399 -1.51 -4.40 -10.69
N ASN A 400 -2.08 -5.27 -9.86
CA ASN A 400 -1.70 -5.52 -8.46
C ASN A 400 -1.56 -4.23 -7.61
N ARG A 401 -2.46 -3.26 -7.82
CA ARG A 401 -2.47 -1.98 -7.10
C ARG A 401 -3.69 -1.85 -6.21
N TYR A 402 -3.84 -2.81 -5.32
CA TYR A 402 -4.84 -2.77 -4.26
C TYR A 402 -4.55 -1.67 -3.24
N ASP A 403 -3.30 -1.18 -3.19
CA ASP A 403 -2.81 -0.11 -2.34
C ASP A 403 -2.13 1.03 -3.13
N GLY A 404 -1.76 2.11 -2.45
CA GLY A 404 -0.90 3.17 -2.99
C GLY A 404 -1.48 4.00 -4.15
N VAL A 405 -2.78 3.92 -4.45
CA VAL A 405 -3.48 4.75 -5.45
C VAL A 405 -4.75 5.32 -4.84
N ASN A 406 -5.03 6.60 -5.08
CA ASN A 406 -6.22 7.28 -4.62
C ASN A 406 -7.00 7.84 -5.82
N LEU A 407 -8.27 7.43 -5.93
CA LEU A 407 -9.14 7.78 -7.06
C LEU A 407 -10.48 8.36 -6.54
N PRO A 408 -10.46 9.52 -5.86
CA PRO A 408 -11.64 10.09 -5.24
C PRO A 408 -12.61 10.68 -6.25
N ASP A 409 -13.88 10.75 -5.87
CA ASP A 409 -14.94 11.45 -6.58
C ASP A 409 -15.04 11.05 -8.07
N ASN A 410 -14.94 12.03 -8.94
CA ASN A 410 -15.02 11.83 -10.39
C ASN A 410 -13.78 11.16 -11.00
N ASP A 411 -12.74 10.88 -10.22
CA ASP A 411 -11.58 10.12 -10.71
C ASP A 411 -11.97 8.64 -10.93
N CYS A 412 -12.87 8.05 -10.09
CA CYS A 412 -13.37 6.69 -10.29
C CYS A 412 -14.82 6.52 -9.77
N ARG A 413 -15.78 6.46 -10.66
CA ARG A 413 -17.20 6.17 -10.32
C ARG A 413 -17.58 4.70 -10.47
N ILE A 414 -16.82 3.95 -11.29
CA ILE A 414 -16.97 2.51 -11.43
C ILE A 414 -15.61 1.87 -11.21
N LEU A 415 -15.52 1.02 -10.18
CA LEU A 415 -14.36 0.23 -9.88
C LEU A 415 -14.66 -1.25 -10.14
N ILE A 416 -13.89 -1.89 -10.99
CA ILE A 416 -13.95 -3.34 -11.19
C ILE A 416 -12.84 -3.96 -10.35
N VAL A 417 -13.17 -4.93 -9.50
CA VAL A 417 -12.19 -5.78 -8.81
C VAL A 417 -12.27 -7.17 -9.42
N ASP A 418 -11.22 -7.55 -10.11
CA ASP A 418 -11.18 -8.75 -10.93
C ASP A 418 -10.27 -9.80 -10.32
N SER A 419 -10.86 -10.89 -9.89
CA SER A 419 -10.19 -12.07 -9.34
C SER A 419 -9.49 -11.85 -7.99
N LEU A 420 -9.13 -12.95 -7.32
CA LEU A 420 -8.44 -12.88 -6.02
C LEU A 420 -7.06 -12.24 -6.13
N PRO A 421 -6.69 -11.39 -5.17
CA PRO A 421 -5.33 -10.84 -5.09
C PRO A 421 -4.28 -11.95 -5.00
N ILE A 422 -3.22 -11.83 -5.81
CA ILE A 422 -2.07 -12.74 -5.80
C ILE A 422 -0.95 -12.12 -4.97
N CYS A 423 -0.16 -12.97 -4.30
CA CYS A 423 1.06 -12.55 -3.63
C CYS A 423 2.21 -12.43 -4.64
N ASP A 424 2.93 -11.30 -4.62
CA ASP A 424 4.10 -11.08 -5.48
C ASP A 424 5.36 -11.78 -4.95
N ASN A 425 5.42 -11.99 -3.62
CA ASN A 425 6.56 -12.63 -2.96
C ASN A 425 6.40 -14.14 -3.02
N LEU A 426 7.48 -14.86 -3.33
CA LEU A 426 7.45 -16.32 -3.34
C LEU A 426 7.27 -16.89 -1.93
N SER A 427 7.80 -16.21 -0.91
CA SER A 427 7.61 -16.58 0.50
C SER A 427 6.14 -16.51 0.93
N ASP A 428 5.43 -15.42 0.61
CA ASP A 428 4.00 -15.27 0.91
C ASP A 428 3.16 -16.28 0.10
N ARG A 429 3.54 -16.52 -1.16
CA ARG A 429 2.88 -17.51 -2.00
C ARG A 429 3.04 -18.93 -1.43
N TYR A 430 4.24 -19.31 -1.02
CA TYR A 430 4.51 -20.60 -0.37
C TYR A 430 3.68 -20.76 0.91
N GLU A 431 3.61 -19.72 1.74
CA GLU A 431 2.77 -19.74 2.95
C GLU A 431 1.29 -19.94 2.61
N MET A 432 0.79 -19.30 1.56
CA MET A 432 -0.60 -19.46 1.12
C MET A 432 -0.88 -20.87 0.59
N GLU A 433 0.03 -21.44 -0.20
CA GLU A 433 -0.12 -22.81 -0.75
C GLU A 433 -0.02 -23.88 0.35
N CYS A 434 0.93 -23.73 1.29
CA CYS A 434 1.12 -24.69 2.40
C CYS A 434 0.07 -24.56 3.51
N ARG A 435 -0.58 -23.40 3.65
CA ARG A 435 -1.55 -23.10 4.70
C ARG A 435 -2.87 -22.61 4.12
N GLU A 436 -3.29 -23.24 3.05
CA GLU A 436 -4.55 -22.88 2.40
C GLU A 436 -5.71 -22.91 3.41
N GLY A 437 -6.52 -21.86 3.39
CA GLY A 437 -7.66 -21.72 4.30
C GLY A 437 -7.29 -21.45 5.77
N SER A 438 -6.03 -21.18 6.12
CA SER A 438 -5.69 -20.72 7.47
C SER A 438 -6.23 -19.30 7.72
N GLU A 439 -6.48 -18.96 9.00
CA GLU A 439 -6.95 -17.61 9.35
C GLU A 439 -5.99 -16.52 8.85
N VAL A 440 -4.70 -16.75 8.94
CA VAL A 440 -3.66 -15.80 8.50
C VAL A 440 -3.74 -15.54 7.00
N THR A 441 -3.90 -16.60 6.19
CA THR A 441 -4.02 -16.46 4.73
C THR A 441 -5.31 -15.78 4.34
N ILE A 442 -6.43 -16.14 4.99
CA ILE A 442 -7.72 -15.47 4.79
C ILE A 442 -7.64 -13.98 5.13
N LEU A 443 -7.07 -13.62 6.28
CA LEU A 443 -6.91 -12.23 6.71
C LEU A 443 -6.08 -11.42 5.71
N LYS A 444 -4.96 -11.96 5.21
CA LYS A 444 -4.13 -11.29 4.19
C LYS A 444 -4.92 -11.02 2.90
N GLN A 445 -5.74 -11.98 2.45
CA GLN A 445 -6.59 -11.80 1.26
C GLN A 445 -7.69 -10.77 1.50
N VAL A 446 -8.40 -10.87 2.62
CA VAL A 446 -9.44 -9.90 3.02
C VAL A 446 -8.87 -8.48 3.06
N GLN A 447 -7.70 -8.29 3.67
CA GLN A 447 -7.04 -6.98 3.73
C GLN A 447 -6.78 -6.38 2.35
N LYS A 448 -6.20 -7.16 1.43
CA LYS A 448 -5.96 -6.71 0.06
C LYS A 448 -7.27 -6.36 -0.66
N ILE A 449 -8.30 -7.18 -0.51
CA ILE A 449 -9.62 -6.91 -1.09
C ILE A 449 -10.17 -5.59 -0.53
N GLU A 450 -10.21 -5.41 0.79
CA GLU A 450 -10.72 -4.19 1.42
C GLU A 450 -9.91 -2.94 1.04
N GLN A 451 -8.60 -3.05 0.91
CA GLN A 451 -7.77 -1.99 0.37
C GLN A 451 -8.20 -1.61 -1.05
N GLY A 452 -8.43 -2.61 -1.91
CA GLY A 452 -8.94 -2.41 -3.26
C GLY A 452 -10.30 -1.72 -3.27
N LEU A 453 -11.27 -2.23 -2.49
CA LEU A 453 -12.62 -1.65 -2.34
C LEU A 453 -12.58 -0.21 -1.83
N GLY A 454 -11.54 0.17 -1.09
CA GLY A 454 -11.34 1.51 -0.55
C GLY A 454 -10.74 2.52 -1.54
N ARG A 455 -10.42 2.15 -2.79
CA ARG A 455 -9.70 3.06 -3.71
C ARG A 455 -10.58 4.14 -4.33
N SER A 456 -11.85 3.85 -4.56
CA SER A 456 -12.79 4.70 -5.29
C SER A 456 -13.61 5.65 -4.40
N VAL A 457 -13.55 5.52 -3.07
CA VAL A 457 -14.33 6.35 -2.15
C VAL A 457 -13.43 6.93 -1.06
N ARG A 458 -13.44 8.27 -0.91
CA ARG A 458 -12.52 9.01 -0.03
C ARG A 458 -13.17 10.05 0.90
N GLY A 459 -14.46 10.18 0.90
CA GLY A 459 -15.16 11.16 1.74
C GLY A 459 -16.60 10.78 2.02
N GLU A 460 -17.22 11.42 3.02
CA GLU A 460 -18.62 11.15 3.43
C GLU A 460 -19.63 11.34 2.29
N LYS A 461 -19.33 12.24 1.34
CA LYS A 461 -20.20 12.55 0.18
C LYS A 461 -19.77 11.83 -1.10
N ASP A 462 -18.71 11.03 -1.03
CA ASP A 462 -18.18 10.30 -2.18
C ASP A 462 -18.94 8.99 -2.38
N TYR A 463 -19.09 8.56 -3.63
CA TYR A 463 -19.77 7.31 -3.97
C TYR A 463 -19.12 6.62 -5.17
N SER A 464 -19.23 5.29 -5.21
CA SER A 464 -18.73 4.47 -6.30
C SER A 464 -19.50 3.17 -6.42
N VAL A 465 -19.68 2.69 -7.65
CA VAL A 465 -20.15 1.33 -7.92
C VAL A 465 -18.93 0.43 -8.04
N ILE A 466 -18.93 -0.67 -7.30
CA ILE A 466 -17.86 -1.66 -7.28
C ILE A 466 -18.38 -2.95 -7.90
N ILE A 467 -17.79 -3.36 -9.02
CA ILE A 467 -18.16 -4.56 -9.76
C ILE A 467 -17.15 -5.67 -9.41
N ILE A 468 -17.62 -6.75 -8.81
CA ILE A 468 -16.81 -7.90 -8.45
C ILE A 468 -16.94 -8.94 -9.55
N ILE A 469 -15.83 -9.29 -10.20
CA ILE A 469 -15.76 -10.32 -11.24
C ILE A 469 -14.62 -11.32 -10.94
N GLY A 470 -14.64 -12.46 -11.63
CA GLY A 470 -13.77 -13.59 -11.31
C GLY A 470 -14.43 -14.53 -10.30
N SER A 471 -14.62 -15.80 -10.69
CA SER A 471 -15.32 -16.80 -9.87
C SER A 471 -14.64 -17.07 -8.53
N ASP A 472 -13.31 -17.01 -8.51
CA ASP A 472 -12.48 -17.17 -7.32
C ASP A 472 -12.78 -16.08 -6.28
N LEU A 473 -12.80 -14.80 -6.68
CA LEU A 473 -13.09 -13.67 -5.81
C LEU A 473 -14.55 -13.68 -5.35
N VAL A 474 -15.50 -13.92 -6.28
CA VAL A 474 -16.94 -14.01 -5.94
C VAL A 474 -17.16 -15.11 -4.91
N ASN A 475 -16.63 -16.31 -5.13
CA ASN A 475 -16.74 -17.42 -4.19
C ASN A 475 -16.11 -17.12 -2.84
N PHE A 476 -14.94 -16.45 -2.83
CA PHE A 476 -14.28 -16.04 -1.60
C PHE A 476 -15.13 -15.06 -0.79
N MET A 477 -15.70 -14.05 -1.43
CA MET A 477 -16.52 -13.03 -0.75
C MET A 477 -17.89 -13.57 -0.29
N MET A 478 -18.42 -14.57 -0.99
CA MET A 478 -19.72 -15.19 -0.68
C MET A 478 -19.63 -16.35 0.31
N ASN A 479 -18.45 -16.93 0.50
CA ASN A 479 -18.27 -18.02 1.45
C ASN A 479 -18.41 -17.51 2.88
N HIS A 480 -19.31 -18.11 3.66
CA HIS A 480 -19.63 -17.68 5.03
C HIS A 480 -18.40 -17.58 5.95
N ARG A 481 -17.43 -18.50 5.81
CA ARG A 481 -16.22 -18.50 6.62
C ARG A 481 -15.34 -17.29 6.30
N THR A 482 -15.00 -17.07 5.03
CA THR A 482 -14.14 -15.96 4.61
C THR A 482 -14.83 -14.61 4.75
N ALA A 483 -16.13 -14.54 4.47
CA ALA A 483 -16.95 -13.33 4.66
C ALA A 483 -16.96 -12.85 6.11
N SER A 484 -16.80 -13.74 7.09
CA SER A 484 -16.77 -13.38 8.52
C SER A 484 -15.57 -12.50 8.91
N TYR A 485 -14.50 -12.47 8.11
CA TYR A 485 -13.30 -11.68 8.37
C TYR A 485 -13.33 -10.26 7.79
N PHE A 486 -14.30 -9.95 6.91
CA PHE A 486 -14.47 -8.58 6.42
C PHE A 486 -14.91 -7.60 7.52
N SER A 487 -14.66 -6.32 7.32
CA SER A 487 -15.12 -5.27 8.21
C SER A 487 -16.65 -5.23 8.31
N PRO A 488 -17.22 -4.70 9.41
CA PRO A 488 -18.68 -4.57 9.55
C PRO A 488 -19.31 -3.81 8.38
N GLN A 489 -18.62 -2.77 7.87
CA GLN A 489 -19.08 -2.01 6.71
C GLN A 489 -19.15 -2.87 5.45
N THR A 490 -18.07 -3.60 5.12
CA THR A 490 -18.02 -4.45 3.93
C THR A 490 -19.02 -5.60 4.01
N LYS A 491 -19.21 -6.21 5.20
CA LYS A 491 -20.25 -7.23 5.42
C LYS A 491 -21.63 -6.69 5.08
N LYS A 492 -21.97 -5.49 5.57
CA LYS A 492 -23.26 -4.87 5.28
C LYS A 492 -23.45 -4.54 3.81
N GLN A 493 -22.40 -4.13 3.14
CA GLN A 493 -22.40 -3.89 1.68
C GLN A 493 -22.60 -5.19 0.88
N ILE A 494 -22.03 -6.32 1.32
CA ILE A 494 -22.24 -7.65 0.72
C ILE A 494 -23.70 -8.10 0.95
N GLU A 495 -24.27 -7.87 2.15
CA GLU A 495 -25.68 -8.18 2.41
C GLU A 495 -26.60 -7.40 1.45
N ILE A 496 -26.41 -6.09 1.33
CA ILE A 496 -27.19 -5.24 0.41
C ILE A 496 -27.01 -5.71 -1.05
N ALA A 497 -25.78 -6.09 -1.43
CA ALA A 497 -25.52 -6.62 -2.76
C ALA A 497 -26.30 -7.91 -3.03
N ASN A 498 -26.43 -8.80 -2.05
CA ASN A 498 -27.21 -10.04 -2.17
C ASN A 498 -28.71 -9.75 -2.30
N GLU A 499 -29.25 -8.83 -1.51
CA GLU A 499 -30.65 -8.40 -1.64
C GLU A 499 -30.93 -7.86 -3.04
N LEU A 500 -29.99 -7.07 -3.59
CA LEU A 500 -30.08 -6.55 -4.95
C LEU A 500 -30.02 -7.65 -6.02
N VAL A 501 -29.12 -8.64 -5.86
CA VAL A 501 -29.02 -9.80 -6.75
C VAL A 501 -30.36 -10.54 -6.82
N GLU A 502 -30.99 -10.81 -5.68
CA GLU A 502 -32.30 -11.48 -5.61
C GLU A 502 -33.39 -10.67 -6.33
N SER A 503 -33.46 -9.36 -6.08
CA SER A 503 -34.42 -8.47 -6.73
C SER A 503 -34.23 -8.45 -8.27
N LEU A 504 -32.99 -8.32 -8.74
CA LEU A 504 -32.67 -8.28 -10.17
C LEU A 504 -32.91 -9.62 -10.85
N ARG A 505 -32.66 -10.74 -10.18
CA ARG A 505 -33.01 -12.09 -10.70
C ARG A 505 -34.51 -12.23 -10.93
N GLN A 506 -35.34 -11.74 -10.01
CA GLN A 506 -36.79 -11.77 -10.16
C GLN A 506 -37.25 -10.93 -11.36
N GLU A 507 -36.70 -9.70 -11.50
CA GLU A 507 -36.99 -8.83 -12.65
C GLU A 507 -36.56 -9.47 -13.99
N ILE A 508 -35.45 -10.22 -14.01
CA ILE A 508 -34.97 -10.93 -15.20
C ILE A 508 -35.90 -12.09 -15.54
N LEU A 509 -36.38 -12.82 -14.54
CA LEU A 509 -37.34 -13.94 -14.74
C LEU A 509 -38.68 -13.39 -15.25
N ASP A 510 -39.07 -12.18 -14.83
CA ASP A 510 -40.31 -11.52 -15.25
C ASP A 510 -40.20 -10.78 -16.60
N SER A 511 -39.01 -10.40 -17.00
CA SER A 511 -38.74 -9.72 -18.28
C SER A 511 -37.79 -10.54 -19.15
N ALA A 512 -38.25 -11.02 -20.31
CA ALA A 512 -37.42 -11.78 -21.25
C ALA A 512 -36.21 -11.05 -21.86
N ARG A 513 -35.87 -9.86 -21.32
CA ARG A 513 -34.71 -9.02 -21.72
C ARG A 513 -34.13 -8.28 -20.51
N ALA A 514 -33.15 -8.88 -19.88
CA ALA A 514 -32.33 -8.18 -18.93
C ALA A 514 -31.31 -7.28 -19.65
N ASP A 515 -31.53 -6.00 -19.60
CA ASP A 515 -30.54 -5.04 -20.02
C ASP A 515 -29.47 -4.95 -18.91
N ALA A 516 -28.29 -5.59 -19.11
CA ALA A 516 -27.15 -5.44 -18.21
C ALA A 516 -26.79 -3.95 -17.99
N LEU A 517 -27.20 -3.08 -18.93
CA LEU A 517 -27.15 -1.62 -18.81
C LEU A 517 -28.07 -1.05 -17.70
N LYS A 518 -29.12 -1.75 -17.26
CA LYS A 518 -29.91 -1.29 -16.11
C LYS A 518 -29.12 -1.33 -14.82
N CYS A 519 -28.24 -2.33 -14.64
CA CYS A 519 -27.36 -2.39 -13.47
C CYS A 519 -26.37 -1.20 -13.42
N VAL A 520 -25.98 -0.66 -14.58
CA VAL A 520 -25.11 0.51 -14.71
C VAL A 520 -25.90 1.83 -14.67
N ARG A 521 -27.19 1.79 -15.02
CA ARG A 521 -28.10 2.97 -14.95
C ARG A 521 -28.65 3.26 -13.56
N LEU A 522 -28.34 2.48 -12.56
CA LEU A 522 -28.55 2.83 -11.14
C LEU A 522 -27.63 4.00 -10.71
N GLN A 523 -27.50 5.01 -11.57
CA GLN A 523 -26.89 6.32 -11.28
C GLN A 523 -27.79 7.21 -10.40
N LYS A 524 -28.81 6.68 -9.77
CA LYS A 524 -29.65 7.43 -8.84
C LYS A 524 -29.76 6.69 -7.52
N PHE A 525 -28.76 6.83 -6.73
CA PHE A 525 -28.84 6.78 -5.28
C PHE A 525 -28.04 7.90 -4.68
#